data_1bb1689ef8dbe601268648ea805fb9c9
#
_entry.id   1bb1689ef8dbe601268648ea805fb9c9
#
_cell.length_a   1.000
_cell.length_b   1.000
_cell.length_c   1.000
_cell.angle_alpha   90.00
_cell.angle_beta   90.00
_cell.angle_gamma   90.00
#
_symmetry.space_group_name_H-M   'P 1'
#
loop_
_entity.id
_entity.type
_entity.pdbx_description
1 polymer ?
#
loop_
_entity_poly.entity_id
_entity_poly.type
_entity_poly.pdbx_seq_one_letter_code
_entity_poly.pdbx_strand_id
1 'polypeptide(L)'
;GQPNTNVDPVSLGLPGSLPVLNEQAVELAIRVGLALNCQVQRSVFARKNYFYPDMPKDFQISQYDLPINGEGWLELPDGHRVGIERAHLEEDTGKSTHVGGGGRIHEAGYSLVDYNRAGVPLIEIVGAPDLRSAEEARSYVGELRAILVAIGASDGKMEEGSMRVDCNVSVRPV
;
A
#
# COMPACT_ATOMS: atom_id res chain seq x y z
N GLY A 1 -14.67 5.63 -12.58
CA GLY A 1 -14.78 6.43 -13.80
C GLY A 1 -14.26 5.69 -15.03
N GLN A 2 -14.31 6.32 -16.19
CA GLN A 2 -13.68 5.75 -17.39
C GLN A 2 -12.15 5.77 -17.25
N PRO A 3 -11.42 4.82 -17.82
CA PRO A 3 -9.96 4.81 -17.78
C PRO A 3 -9.34 6.13 -18.30
N ASN A 4 -8.31 6.59 -17.61
CA ASN A 4 -7.53 7.79 -17.98
C ASN A 4 -8.33 9.10 -18.10
N THR A 5 -9.46 9.21 -17.39
CA THR A 5 -10.28 10.44 -17.37
C THR A 5 -10.06 11.31 -16.15
N ASN A 6 -9.33 10.81 -15.15
CA ASN A 6 -9.01 11.52 -13.91
C ASN A 6 -7.49 11.45 -13.64
N VAL A 7 -6.72 12.08 -14.50
CA VAL A 7 -5.25 12.12 -14.43
C VAL A 7 -4.77 13.58 -14.35
N ASP A 8 -3.65 13.78 -13.68
CA ASP A 8 -3.02 15.11 -13.50
C ASP A 8 -1.60 15.13 -14.08
N PRO A 9 -1.04 16.33 -14.30
CA PRO A 9 0.29 16.47 -14.89
C PRO A 9 1.42 15.79 -14.12
N VAL A 10 1.33 15.74 -12.77
CA VAL A 10 2.34 15.10 -11.93
C VAL A 10 2.32 13.59 -12.13
N SER A 11 1.12 12.98 -12.06
CA SER A 11 0.95 11.53 -12.24
C SER A 11 1.36 11.05 -13.62
N LEU A 12 1.23 11.92 -14.64
CA LEU A 12 1.70 11.65 -16.01
C LEU A 12 3.20 11.91 -16.21
N GLY A 13 3.90 12.44 -15.21
CA GLY A 13 5.33 12.73 -15.30
C GLY A 13 5.67 13.86 -16.28
N LEU A 14 4.79 14.85 -16.42
CA LEU A 14 5.05 15.98 -17.33
C LEU A 14 6.24 16.81 -16.84
N PRO A 15 7.06 17.36 -17.75
CA PRO A 15 8.24 18.14 -17.39
C PRO A 15 7.92 19.30 -16.46
N GLY A 16 8.69 19.41 -15.35
CA GLY A 16 8.54 20.48 -14.36
C GLY A 16 7.45 20.24 -13.32
N SER A 17 6.64 19.19 -13.45
CA SER A 17 5.63 18.82 -12.45
C SER A 17 6.24 18.00 -11.33
N LEU A 18 6.05 18.43 -10.09
CA LEU A 18 6.53 17.74 -8.90
C LEU A 18 5.37 17.48 -7.91
N PRO A 19 5.35 16.34 -7.22
CA PRO A 19 4.32 16.03 -6.24
C PRO A 19 4.43 16.94 -5.02
N VAL A 20 3.27 17.22 -4.41
CA VAL A 20 3.14 17.96 -3.15
C VAL A 20 2.47 17.03 -2.14
N LEU A 21 2.95 17.05 -0.90
CA LEU A 21 2.42 16.22 0.16
C LEU A 21 0.98 16.63 0.51
N ASN A 22 0.08 15.65 0.61
CA ASN A 22 -1.30 15.85 1.01
C ASN A 22 -1.41 15.75 2.53
N GLU A 23 -1.82 16.83 3.18
CA GLU A 23 -1.98 16.92 4.64
C GLU A 23 -2.95 15.86 5.18
N GLN A 24 -4.08 15.66 4.51
CA GLN A 24 -5.07 14.65 4.92
C GLN A 24 -4.50 13.23 4.88
N ALA A 25 -3.63 12.92 3.90
CA ALA A 25 -2.97 11.62 3.83
C ALA A 25 -2.04 11.41 5.04
N VAL A 26 -1.32 12.45 5.46
CA VAL A 26 -0.47 12.40 6.67
C VAL A 26 -1.31 12.19 7.92
N GLU A 27 -2.41 12.91 8.08
CA GLU A 27 -3.31 12.75 9.23
C GLU A 27 -3.89 11.32 9.29
N LEU A 28 -4.32 10.78 8.16
CA LEU A 28 -4.83 9.41 8.09
C LEU A 28 -3.74 8.38 8.42
N ALA A 29 -2.51 8.59 7.94
CA ALA A 29 -1.38 7.73 8.26
C ALA A 29 -1.04 7.73 9.76
N ILE A 30 -1.07 8.89 10.41
CA ILE A 30 -0.90 9.00 11.86
C ILE A 30 -2.01 8.26 12.59
N ARG A 31 -3.26 8.43 12.16
CA ARG A 31 -4.42 7.76 12.73
C ARG A 31 -4.31 6.22 12.62
N VAL A 32 -3.86 5.72 11.48
CA VAL A 32 -3.57 4.29 11.28
C VAL A 32 -2.48 3.83 12.24
N GLY A 33 -1.37 4.58 12.35
CA GLY A 33 -0.29 4.25 13.27
C GLY A 33 -0.75 4.15 14.72
N LEU A 34 -1.52 5.11 15.18
CA LEU A 34 -2.06 5.10 16.55
C LEU A 34 -3.00 3.90 16.79
N ALA A 35 -3.85 3.56 15.81
CA ALA A 35 -4.75 2.42 15.89
C ALA A 35 -4.01 1.06 15.91
N LEU A 36 -2.82 1.01 15.34
CA LEU A 36 -1.95 -0.17 15.30
C LEU A 36 -0.87 -0.17 16.40
N ASN A 37 -1.03 0.69 17.42
CA ASN A 37 -0.06 0.83 18.51
C ASN A 37 1.37 1.15 18.03
N CYS A 38 1.50 1.79 16.88
CA CYS A 38 2.78 2.19 16.33
C CYS A 38 3.33 3.44 17.02
N GLN A 39 4.65 3.54 17.03
CA GLN A 39 5.32 4.78 17.41
C GLN A 39 5.28 5.76 16.23
N VAL A 40 4.49 6.82 16.35
CA VAL A 40 4.51 7.93 15.40
C VAL A 40 5.79 8.72 15.61
N GLN A 41 6.53 8.99 14.54
CA GLN A 41 7.88 9.53 14.62
C GLN A 41 8.15 10.55 13.50
N ARG A 42 9.28 11.25 13.65
CA ARG A 42 9.82 12.07 12.56
C ARG A 42 10.03 11.19 11.32
N SER A 43 9.61 11.68 10.17
CA SER A 43 9.66 10.92 8.93
C SER A 43 10.28 11.69 7.78
N VAL A 44 10.74 10.94 6.79
CA VAL A 44 11.30 11.47 5.55
C VAL A 44 10.60 10.82 4.38
N PHE A 45 10.19 11.63 3.40
CA PHE A 45 9.71 11.17 2.10
C PHE A 45 10.88 11.14 1.12
N ALA A 46 11.06 10.01 0.47
CA ALA A 46 12.12 9.77 -0.51
C ALA A 46 11.53 9.51 -1.89
N ARG A 47 12.34 9.67 -2.93
CA ARG A 47 12.02 9.28 -4.29
C ARG A 47 12.62 7.92 -4.57
N LYS A 48 11.78 6.89 -4.63
CA LYS A 48 12.16 5.53 -4.99
C LYS A 48 12.11 5.38 -6.50
N ASN A 49 13.24 5.09 -7.14
CA ASN A 49 13.27 4.82 -8.57
C ASN A 49 12.36 3.65 -8.92
N TYR A 50 11.50 3.84 -9.91
CA TYR A 50 10.49 2.86 -10.28
C TYR A 50 10.19 2.98 -11.78
N PHE A 51 10.81 2.13 -12.58
CA PHE A 51 10.79 2.18 -14.04
C PHE A 51 9.82 1.15 -14.61
N TYR A 52 8.52 1.42 -14.46
CA TYR A 52 7.46 0.58 -15.00
C TYR A 52 6.43 1.44 -15.73
N PRO A 53 5.71 0.87 -16.73
CA PRO A 53 4.71 1.60 -17.50
C PRO A 53 3.59 2.24 -16.69
N ASP A 54 3.29 1.71 -15.49
CA ASP A 54 2.28 2.22 -14.56
C ASP A 54 2.76 3.37 -13.67
N MET A 55 4.03 3.80 -13.83
CA MET A 55 4.62 4.94 -13.12
C MET A 55 5.33 5.88 -14.11
N PRO A 56 4.59 6.78 -14.80
CA PRO A 56 5.14 7.58 -15.90
C PRO A 56 6.25 8.54 -15.50
N LYS A 57 6.30 8.96 -14.23
CA LYS A 57 7.35 9.87 -13.74
C LYS A 57 8.64 9.16 -13.30
N ASP A 58 8.70 7.82 -13.44
CA ASP A 58 9.85 6.97 -13.14
C ASP A 58 10.31 6.97 -11.68
N PHE A 59 9.54 7.52 -10.78
CA PHE A 59 9.78 7.43 -9.34
C PHE A 59 8.48 7.36 -8.57
N GLN A 60 8.53 6.72 -7.40
CA GLN A 60 7.46 6.65 -6.42
C GLN A 60 7.91 7.41 -5.17
N ILE A 61 7.08 8.34 -4.69
CA ILE A 61 7.28 8.89 -3.35
C ILE A 61 6.97 7.78 -2.35
N SER A 62 7.91 7.54 -1.45
CA SER A 62 7.79 6.49 -0.43
C SER A 62 8.62 6.85 0.79
N GLN A 63 8.64 5.97 1.78
CA GLN A 63 9.45 6.09 2.99
C GLN A 63 10.23 4.78 3.18
N TYR A 64 11.40 4.82 3.78
CA TYR A 64 12.21 3.62 4.00
C TYR A 64 12.75 3.57 5.44
N ASP A 65 13.84 4.27 5.72
CA ASP A 65 14.55 4.26 7.01
C ASP A 65 13.87 5.11 8.09
N LEU A 66 13.09 6.11 7.70
CA LEU A 66 12.34 6.97 8.61
C LEU A 66 10.85 7.00 8.23
N PRO A 67 10.12 5.89 8.42
CA PRO A 67 8.67 5.84 8.17
C PRO A 67 7.92 6.66 9.21
N ILE A 68 6.75 7.16 8.82
CA ILE A 68 5.89 7.94 9.73
C ILE A 68 5.45 7.14 10.96
N ASN A 69 5.22 5.84 10.79
CA ASN A 69 4.90 4.93 11.88
C ASN A 69 5.97 3.84 11.97
N GLY A 70 6.68 3.78 13.08
CA GLY A 70 7.62 2.73 13.41
C GLY A 70 6.91 1.48 13.94
N GLU A 71 7.61 0.74 14.80
CA GLU A 71 7.08 -0.53 15.33
C GLU A 71 5.76 -0.35 16.08
N GLY A 72 4.92 -1.35 15.96
CA GLY A 72 3.63 -1.46 16.62
C GLY A 72 3.20 -2.91 16.73
N TRP A 73 1.92 -3.14 17.00
CA TRP A 73 1.35 -4.46 17.11
C TRP A 73 -0.17 -4.44 16.96
N LEU A 74 -0.72 -5.57 16.57
CA LEU A 74 -2.14 -5.86 16.50
C LEU A 74 -2.45 -7.12 17.31
N GLU A 75 -3.48 -7.07 18.13
CA GLU A 75 -3.96 -8.25 18.87
C GLU A 75 -5.10 -8.92 18.11
N LEU A 76 -4.98 -10.21 17.88
CA LEU A 76 -6.02 -11.02 17.26
C LEU A 76 -7.09 -11.39 18.29
N PRO A 77 -8.30 -11.82 17.86
CA PRO A 77 -9.39 -12.19 18.77
C PRO A 77 -9.05 -13.30 19.77
N ASP A 78 -8.07 -14.13 19.46
CA ASP A 78 -7.57 -15.20 20.35
C ASP A 78 -6.52 -14.72 21.37
N GLY A 79 -6.18 -13.43 21.34
CA GLY A 79 -5.17 -12.81 22.20
C GLY A 79 -3.74 -12.89 21.68
N HIS A 80 -3.52 -13.53 20.52
CA HIS A 80 -2.20 -13.54 19.89
C HIS A 80 -1.86 -12.14 19.35
N ARG A 81 -0.66 -11.65 19.68
CA ARG A 81 -0.14 -10.40 19.18
C ARG A 81 0.74 -10.61 17.95
N VAL A 82 0.42 -9.89 16.90
CA VAL A 82 1.20 -9.83 15.66
C VAL A 82 1.92 -8.49 15.61
N GLY A 83 3.23 -8.51 15.47
CA GLY A 83 4.05 -7.30 15.35
C GLY A 83 3.80 -6.57 14.04
N ILE A 84 3.90 -5.27 14.09
CA ILE A 84 3.98 -4.37 12.93
C ILE A 84 5.40 -3.82 12.90
N GLU A 85 6.11 -4.00 11.82
CA GLU A 85 7.46 -3.43 11.67
C GLU A 85 7.40 -1.93 11.38
N ARG A 86 6.46 -1.53 10.54
CA ARG A 86 6.21 -0.13 10.17
C ARG A 86 4.89 0.01 9.42
N ALA A 87 4.40 1.22 9.37
CA ALA A 87 3.34 1.62 8.44
C ALA A 87 3.74 2.96 7.81
N HIS A 88 4.04 2.96 6.54
CA HIS A 88 4.58 4.12 5.84
C HIS A 88 3.69 4.59 4.70
N LEU A 89 3.80 5.89 4.40
CA LEU A 89 3.10 6.50 3.27
C LEU A 89 3.91 6.34 1.99
N GLU A 90 3.19 6.02 0.93
CA GLU A 90 3.66 6.03 -0.44
C GLU A 90 2.54 6.47 -1.38
N GLU A 91 2.76 6.45 -2.66
CA GLU A 91 1.74 6.69 -3.67
C GLU A 91 1.47 5.43 -4.48
N ASP A 92 0.23 5.28 -4.93
CA ASP A 92 -0.16 4.16 -5.77
C ASP A 92 0.30 4.37 -7.22
N THR A 93 0.41 3.27 -7.95
CA THR A 93 0.70 3.23 -9.38
C THR A 93 -0.59 3.22 -10.20
N GLY A 94 -0.47 3.39 -11.51
CA GLY A 94 -1.56 3.10 -12.42
C GLY A 94 -1.97 1.63 -12.35
N LYS A 95 -3.10 1.30 -12.94
CA LYS A 95 -3.60 -0.07 -13.02
C LYS A 95 -3.25 -0.66 -14.37
N SER A 96 -2.45 -1.72 -14.39
CA SER A 96 -2.12 -2.47 -15.60
C SER A 96 -3.06 -3.65 -15.78
N THR A 97 -3.60 -3.81 -16.98
CA THR A 97 -4.41 -4.97 -17.38
C THR A 97 -3.71 -5.66 -18.53
N HIS A 98 -3.32 -6.91 -18.32
CA HIS A 98 -2.65 -7.73 -19.34
C HIS A 98 -3.68 -8.39 -20.25
N VAL A 99 -3.52 -8.22 -21.57
CA VAL A 99 -4.45 -8.77 -22.57
C VAL A 99 -3.77 -9.89 -23.33
N GLY A 100 -4.44 -11.05 -23.37
CA GLY A 100 -3.90 -12.30 -23.92
C GLY A 100 -3.05 -13.08 -22.90
N GLY A 101 -2.95 -14.39 -23.07
CA GLY A 101 -2.22 -15.28 -22.16
C GLY A 101 -2.97 -15.57 -20.86
N GLY A 102 -2.27 -16.24 -19.92
CA GLY A 102 -2.80 -16.70 -18.63
C GLY A 102 -2.83 -15.65 -17.52
N GLY A 103 -2.85 -14.35 -17.84
CA GLY A 103 -2.85 -13.25 -16.87
C GLY A 103 -1.46 -12.82 -16.37
N ARG A 104 -0.40 -13.45 -16.86
CA ARG A 104 0.99 -13.08 -16.54
C ARG A 104 1.54 -12.12 -17.59
N ILE A 105 2.36 -11.16 -17.14
CA ILE A 105 2.96 -10.14 -18.01
C ILE A 105 3.78 -10.75 -19.17
N HIS A 106 4.46 -11.87 -18.94
CA HIS A 106 5.29 -12.54 -19.93
C HIS A 106 4.50 -13.30 -21.01
N GLU A 107 3.22 -13.55 -20.77
CA GLU A 107 2.32 -14.26 -21.69
C GLU A 107 1.36 -13.30 -22.40
N ALA A 108 1.33 -12.05 -22.00
CA ALA A 108 0.45 -11.03 -22.55
C ALA A 108 0.97 -10.50 -23.90
N GLY A 109 0.09 -10.35 -24.87
CA GLY A 109 0.42 -9.71 -26.16
C GLY A 109 0.64 -8.21 -26.01
N TYR A 110 -0.10 -7.57 -25.10
CA TYR A 110 0.03 -6.16 -24.73
C TYR A 110 -0.64 -5.89 -23.37
N SER A 111 -0.39 -4.72 -22.83
CA SER A 111 -1.01 -4.27 -21.60
C SER A 111 -1.69 -2.91 -21.80
N LEU A 112 -2.84 -2.75 -21.17
CA LEU A 112 -3.52 -1.47 -21.06
C LEU A 112 -3.23 -0.88 -19.70
N VAL A 113 -2.91 0.41 -19.64
CA VAL A 113 -2.62 1.11 -18.39
C VAL A 113 -3.64 2.21 -18.15
N ASP A 114 -4.28 2.16 -16.98
CA ASP A 114 -5.19 3.19 -16.49
C ASP A 114 -4.50 3.98 -15.37
N TYR A 115 -4.26 5.26 -15.60
CA TYR A 115 -3.57 6.14 -14.66
C TYR A 115 -4.49 6.85 -13.66
N ASN A 116 -5.79 6.57 -13.65
CA ASN A 116 -6.72 7.21 -12.71
C ASN A 116 -6.33 7.02 -11.23
N ARG A 117 -5.65 5.92 -10.93
CA ARG A 117 -5.16 5.61 -9.56
C ARG A 117 -3.77 6.16 -9.28
N ALA A 118 -2.97 6.46 -10.31
CA ALA A 118 -1.59 6.91 -10.15
C ALA A 118 -1.51 8.17 -9.28
N GLY A 119 -0.62 8.15 -8.28
CA GLY A 119 -0.44 9.25 -7.34
C GLY A 119 -1.41 9.31 -6.17
N VAL A 120 -2.41 8.41 -6.11
CA VAL A 120 -3.30 8.32 -4.95
C VAL A 120 -2.49 7.89 -3.72
N PRO A 121 -2.65 8.57 -2.57
CA PRO A 121 -1.95 8.18 -1.35
C PRO A 121 -2.26 6.75 -0.94
N LEU A 122 -1.21 6.01 -0.61
CA LEU A 122 -1.25 4.61 -0.19
C LEU A 122 -0.50 4.46 1.12
N ILE A 123 -1.04 3.69 2.06
CA ILE A 123 -0.31 3.29 3.26
C ILE A 123 0.05 1.81 3.15
N GLU A 124 1.32 1.49 3.32
CA GLU A 124 1.82 0.12 3.39
C GLU A 124 2.06 -0.25 4.85
N ILE A 125 1.39 -1.30 5.31
CA ILE A 125 1.52 -1.85 6.65
C ILE A 125 2.35 -3.14 6.53
N VAL A 126 3.54 -3.13 7.09
CA VAL A 126 4.46 -4.27 7.06
C VAL A 126 4.36 -5.02 8.37
N GLY A 127 3.84 -6.24 8.33
CA GLY A 127 3.75 -7.12 9.49
C GLY A 127 5.07 -7.84 9.77
N ALA A 128 5.36 -8.07 11.04
CA ALA A 128 6.45 -8.94 11.46
C ALA A 128 6.14 -10.42 11.13
N PRO A 129 7.15 -11.30 11.05
CA PRO A 129 6.95 -12.70 10.67
C PRO A 129 6.41 -13.56 11.84
N ASP A 130 5.31 -13.15 12.44
CA ASP A 130 4.71 -13.74 13.63
C ASP A 130 3.55 -14.69 13.32
N LEU A 131 2.99 -14.63 12.10
CA LEU A 131 1.91 -15.51 11.68
C LEU A 131 2.42 -16.94 11.44
N ARG A 132 1.64 -17.94 11.88
CA ARG A 132 2.03 -19.36 11.84
C ARG A 132 1.04 -20.24 11.08
N SER A 133 -0.12 -19.71 10.69
CA SER A 133 -1.13 -20.45 9.94
C SER A 133 -1.90 -19.56 8.99
N ALA A 134 -2.59 -20.17 8.05
CA ALA A 134 -3.49 -19.47 7.12
C ALA A 134 -4.68 -18.82 7.86
N GLU A 135 -5.15 -19.47 8.92
CA GLU A 135 -6.24 -18.97 9.77
C GLU A 135 -5.83 -17.71 10.52
N GLU A 136 -4.61 -17.68 11.08
CA GLU A 136 -4.06 -16.47 11.71
C GLU A 136 -3.91 -15.34 10.70
N ALA A 137 -3.40 -15.62 9.49
CA ALA A 137 -3.27 -14.63 8.43
C ALA A 137 -4.63 -14.05 8.03
N ARG A 138 -5.65 -14.89 7.91
CA ARG A 138 -7.03 -14.46 7.62
C ARG A 138 -7.59 -13.57 8.74
N SER A 139 -7.37 -13.98 9.99
CA SER A 139 -7.81 -13.22 11.17
C SER A 139 -7.11 -11.85 11.21
N TYR A 140 -5.80 -11.82 11.00
CA TYR A 140 -5.01 -10.59 10.95
C TYR A 140 -5.53 -9.60 9.88
N VAL A 141 -5.77 -10.06 8.66
CA VAL A 141 -6.32 -9.23 7.58
C VAL A 141 -7.72 -8.74 7.93
N GLY A 142 -8.54 -9.59 8.53
CA GLY A 142 -9.90 -9.23 8.98
C GLY A 142 -9.88 -8.11 10.03
N GLU A 143 -9.02 -8.20 11.03
CA GLU A 143 -8.86 -7.17 12.06
C GLU A 143 -8.29 -5.87 11.50
N LEU A 144 -7.27 -5.94 10.65
CA LEU A 144 -6.74 -4.77 9.95
C LEU A 144 -7.85 -4.05 9.16
N ARG A 145 -8.62 -4.80 8.39
CA ARG A 145 -9.73 -4.24 7.60
C ARG A 145 -10.75 -3.55 8.51
N ALA A 146 -11.15 -4.19 9.60
CA ALA A 146 -12.11 -3.64 10.55
C ALA A 146 -11.61 -2.32 11.16
N ILE A 147 -10.34 -2.26 11.57
CA ILE A 147 -9.70 -1.06 12.11
C ILE A 147 -9.67 0.05 11.05
N LEU A 148 -9.17 -0.22 9.86
CA LEU A 148 -9.04 0.78 8.79
C LEU A 148 -10.39 1.40 8.39
N VAL A 149 -11.44 0.58 8.36
CA VAL A 149 -12.81 1.05 8.10
C VAL A 149 -13.33 1.89 9.28
N ALA A 150 -13.14 1.42 10.51
CA ALA A 150 -13.63 2.11 11.70
C ALA A 150 -13.02 3.50 11.90
N ILE A 151 -11.74 3.68 11.56
CA ILE A 151 -11.05 4.98 11.65
C ILE A 151 -11.21 5.86 10.41
N GLY A 152 -11.91 5.38 9.39
CA GLY A 152 -12.16 6.10 8.15
C GLY A 152 -10.94 6.24 7.23
N ALA A 153 -9.93 5.39 7.38
CA ALA A 153 -8.73 5.42 6.55
C ALA A 153 -8.92 4.68 5.21
N SER A 154 -9.84 3.72 5.15
CA SER A 154 -10.18 2.97 3.95
C SER A 154 -11.64 2.51 4.02
N ASP A 155 -12.26 2.25 2.86
CA ASP A 155 -13.56 1.57 2.80
C ASP A 155 -13.41 0.03 2.91
N GLY A 156 -12.18 -0.48 2.86
CA GLY A 156 -11.83 -1.88 3.02
C GLY A 156 -12.34 -2.80 1.90
N LYS A 157 -12.68 -2.26 0.74
CA LYS A 157 -13.19 -3.03 -0.39
C LYS A 157 -12.04 -3.67 -1.18
N MET A 158 -11.78 -4.93 -0.92
CA MET A 158 -10.70 -5.67 -1.60
C MET A 158 -11.00 -5.88 -3.08
N GLU A 159 -12.26 -6.10 -3.44
CA GLU A 159 -12.74 -6.26 -4.81
C GLU A 159 -12.56 -5.01 -5.68
N GLU A 160 -12.55 -3.84 -5.07
CA GLU A 160 -12.29 -2.55 -5.73
C GLU A 160 -10.80 -2.15 -5.68
N GLY A 161 -9.97 -2.93 -4.96
CA GLY A 161 -8.54 -2.64 -4.79
C GLY A 161 -8.23 -1.58 -3.74
N SER A 162 -9.20 -1.20 -2.90
CA SER A 162 -9.00 -0.26 -1.79
C SER A 162 -8.12 -0.85 -0.68
N MET A 163 -8.04 -2.17 -0.59
CA MET A 163 -7.14 -2.91 0.27
C MET A 163 -6.55 -4.08 -0.51
N ARG A 164 -5.23 -4.24 -0.44
CA ARG A 164 -4.49 -5.33 -1.09
C ARG A 164 -3.59 -5.98 -0.04
N VAL A 165 -3.37 -7.28 -0.16
CA VAL A 165 -2.57 -8.04 0.78
C VAL A 165 -1.62 -8.95 0.01
N ASP A 166 -0.33 -8.79 0.28
CA ASP A 166 0.72 -9.67 -0.22
C ASP A 166 1.20 -10.57 0.92
N CYS A 167 1.27 -11.87 0.66
CA CYS A 167 1.72 -12.85 1.63
C CYS A 167 3.09 -13.42 1.21
N ASN A 168 4.10 -13.22 2.07
CA ASN A 168 5.38 -13.88 1.94
C ASN A 168 5.37 -15.15 2.80
N VAL A 169 5.57 -16.30 2.17
CA VAL A 169 5.56 -17.60 2.85
C VAL A 169 6.94 -18.22 2.79
N SER A 170 7.46 -18.64 3.94
CA SER A 170 8.69 -19.39 4.06
C SER A 170 8.48 -20.64 4.90
N VAL A 171 9.28 -21.67 4.63
CA VAL A 171 9.28 -22.91 5.40
C VAL A 171 10.70 -23.24 5.83
N ARG A 172 10.83 -23.92 6.97
CA ARG A 172 12.10 -24.44 7.49
C ARG A 172 11.90 -25.86 8.01
N PRO A 173 12.96 -26.69 8.01
CA PRO A 173 12.92 -27.96 8.72
C PRO A 173 12.63 -27.75 10.21
N VAL A 174 11.92 -28.70 10.81
CA VAL A 174 11.64 -28.73 12.26
C VAL A 174 12.89 -29.16 13.00
#